data_87e79e5dfb776c78aab4c28190d603a7
#
_entry.id   87e79e5dfb776c78aab4c28190d603a7
#
_cell.length_a   1.000
_cell.length_b   1.000
_cell.length_c   1.000
_cell.angle_alpha   90.00
_cell.angle_beta   90.00
_cell.angle_gamma   90.00
#
_symmetry.space_group_name_H-M   'P 1'
#
loop_
_entity.id
_entity.type
_entity.pdbx_description
1 polymer ?
#
loop_
_entity_poly.entity_id
_entity_poly.type
_entity_poly.pdbx_seq_one_letter_code
_entity_poly.pdbx_strand_id
1 'polypeptide(L)'
;MKIARVETLRADAGWRLFSFLKVTTDDGLIGWSEYNESFGSTGLSSVIEGLSPLIIGRDPTRWEEVTAFLHVMTRQSRGGLNQQAIAAIENALLDIAARARGIPVYALFGGPIRERIPVYWSHFGSYRVRNHAHMGTPPLPDYDAVAAHAREVKAKGFKGLKTNILIPGADGRLFQYSPGFARHAGWPELNWDNRTLALLQQHLGTIRDAVGPEMNIHLDTNFHYKTEGFLRAAEAVRPFNLTWLEIDTHDAPGLASIKRAAPCPIASCETLHGRREFRPFLEHYAMDVAIVDVIWNGLAESMKIAAMCDVYEVNCAPHNFYGNLCSMISAHFSATIPNFRVMEIDIDSVKWRDEFTPPPVFENGDLVLPSGPGWGVEVNEAAIRARPPK
;
A
#
# COMPACT_ATOMS: atom_id res chain seq x y z
N MET A 1 31.81 8.82 4.46
CA MET A 1 30.44 8.41 4.88
C MET A 1 30.32 6.89 4.68
N LYS A 2 30.10 6.19 5.78
CA LYS A 2 29.91 4.73 5.81
C LYS A 2 28.77 4.39 6.75
N ILE A 3 28.04 3.31 6.52
CA ILE A 3 27.01 2.82 7.43
C ILE A 3 27.68 2.38 8.74
N ALA A 4 27.31 3.02 9.85
CA ALA A 4 27.85 2.72 11.19
C ALA A 4 26.87 1.90 12.03
N ARG A 5 25.55 2.13 11.89
CA ARG A 5 24.52 1.46 12.70
C ARG A 5 23.20 1.34 11.95
N VAL A 6 22.51 0.23 12.22
CA VAL A 6 21.16 -0.07 11.73
C VAL A 6 20.30 -0.42 12.94
N GLU A 7 19.12 0.18 13.06
CA GLU A 7 18.21 0.00 14.20
C GLU A 7 16.78 -0.18 13.71
N THR A 8 16.08 -1.18 14.21
CA THR A 8 14.64 -1.39 14.03
C THR A 8 13.89 -0.76 15.19
N LEU A 9 12.85 0.01 14.90
CA LEU A 9 11.99 0.68 15.88
C LEU A 9 10.54 0.34 15.58
N ARG A 10 9.73 0.11 16.62
CA ARG A 10 8.31 -0.22 16.47
C ARG A 10 7.48 0.61 17.42
N ALA A 11 6.34 1.10 16.93
CA ALA A 11 5.39 1.88 17.71
C ALA A 11 3.97 1.28 17.64
N ASP A 12 3.27 1.32 18.76
CA ASP A 12 1.84 0.99 18.84
C ASP A 12 1.02 1.98 18.00
N ALA A 13 0.25 1.44 17.07
CA ALA A 13 -0.69 2.18 16.23
C ALA A 13 -2.14 1.66 16.42
N GLY A 14 -2.47 1.19 17.61
CA GLY A 14 -3.80 0.73 17.99
C GLY A 14 -4.07 -0.72 17.56
N TRP A 15 -4.53 -0.94 16.35
CA TRP A 15 -4.81 -2.28 15.83
C TRP A 15 -3.64 -2.89 15.04
N ARG A 16 -2.52 -2.18 14.93
CA ARG A 16 -1.32 -2.57 14.20
C ARG A 16 -0.08 -1.93 14.81
N LEU A 17 1.08 -2.28 14.27
CA LEU A 17 2.35 -1.61 14.56
C LEU A 17 2.75 -0.76 13.36
N PHE A 18 3.37 0.39 13.62
CA PHE A 18 4.23 1.06 12.64
C PHE A 18 5.68 0.70 12.95
N SER A 19 6.40 0.27 11.94
CA SER A 19 7.78 -0.19 12.06
C SER A 19 8.69 0.69 11.22
N PHE A 20 9.80 1.15 11.83
CA PHE A 20 10.75 2.07 11.22
C PHE A 20 12.14 1.48 11.22
N LEU A 21 12.86 1.69 10.15
CA LEU A 21 14.28 1.39 10.05
C LEU A 21 15.07 2.70 10.10
N LYS A 22 16.03 2.77 11.01
CA LYS A 22 16.98 3.87 11.14
C LYS A 22 18.36 3.38 10.75
N VAL A 23 18.97 4.02 9.77
CA VAL A 23 20.37 3.80 9.37
C VAL A 23 21.17 5.05 9.70
N THR A 24 22.27 4.87 10.46
CA THR A 24 23.14 5.99 10.87
C THR A 24 24.51 5.78 10.25
N THR A 25 25.09 6.85 9.70
CA THR A 25 26.44 6.88 9.13
C THR A 25 27.50 7.24 10.15
N ASP A 26 28.76 7.00 9.84
CA ASP A 26 29.94 7.34 10.70
C ASP A 26 30.13 8.86 10.89
N ASP A 27 29.59 9.67 10.01
CA ASP A 27 29.56 11.15 10.10
C ASP A 27 28.23 11.70 10.68
N GLY A 28 27.36 10.83 11.19
CA GLY A 28 26.15 11.17 11.94
C GLY A 28 24.91 11.44 11.09
N LEU A 29 24.96 11.30 9.76
CA LEU A 29 23.76 11.42 8.92
C LEU A 29 22.83 10.24 9.16
N ILE A 30 21.51 10.51 9.20
CA ILE A 30 20.49 9.50 9.46
C ILE A 30 19.56 9.39 8.25
N GLY A 31 19.29 8.16 7.83
CA GLY A 31 18.21 7.84 6.88
C GLY A 31 17.17 6.96 7.51
N TRP A 32 15.93 7.19 7.09
CA TRP A 32 14.77 6.50 7.59
C TRP A 32 14.01 5.78 6.49
N SER A 33 13.43 4.63 6.84
CA SER A 33 12.34 4.02 6.08
C SER A 33 11.28 3.49 7.02
N GLU A 34 10.07 3.28 6.49
CA GLU A 34 9.00 2.56 7.16
C GLU A 34 8.85 1.18 6.52
N TYR A 35 8.53 0.17 7.33
CA TYR A 35 8.26 -1.19 6.86
C TYR A 35 7.09 -1.80 7.64
N ASN A 36 6.49 -2.86 7.12
CA ASN A 36 5.32 -3.47 7.75
C ASN A 36 5.65 -4.82 8.36
N GLU A 37 5.39 -4.99 9.66
CA GLU A 37 5.54 -6.26 10.38
C GLU A 37 4.19 -6.76 10.95
N SER A 38 3.07 -6.09 10.64
CA SER A 38 1.76 -6.37 11.25
C SER A 38 0.95 -7.44 10.52
N PHE A 39 0.96 -7.46 9.19
CA PHE A 39 0.08 -8.30 8.38
C PHE A 39 0.90 -9.20 7.45
N GLY A 40 1.05 -10.48 7.84
CA GLY A 40 1.74 -11.49 7.04
C GLY A 40 3.27 -11.42 7.06
N SER A 41 3.87 -10.36 7.59
CA SER A 41 5.33 -10.14 7.60
C SER A 41 5.96 -10.29 8.99
N THR A 42 5.39 -11.12 9.84
CA THR A 42 5.92 -11.39 11.19
C THR A 42 7.37 -11.86 11.12
N GLY A 43 8.26 -11.25 11.93
CA GLY A 43 9.69 -11.54 11.97
C GLY A 43 10.53 -10.72 10.98
N LEU A 44 9.94 -9.76 10.26
CA LEU A 44 10.67 -8.93 9.31
C LEU A 44 11.80 -8.13 9.97
N SER A 45 11.59 -7.61 11.19
CA SER A 45 12.65 -6.95 11.98
C SER A 45 13.85 -7.87 12.18
N SER A 46 13.64 -9.14 12.52
CA SER A 46 14.73 -10.12 12.70
C SER A 46 15.48 -10.39 11.40
N VAL A 47 14.79 -10.40 10.26
CA VAL A 47 15.45 -10.54 8.95
C VAL A 47 16.32 -9.32 8.66
N ILE A 48 15.81 -8.10 8.89
CA ILE A 48 16.57 -6.86 8.75
C ILE A 48 17.81 -6.88 9.65
N GLU A 49 17.67 -7.25 10.92
CA GLU A 49 18.75 -7.37 11.89
C GLU A 49 19.80 -8.40 11.46
N GLY A 50 19.36 -9.53 10.89
CA GLY A 50 20.25 -10.55 10.32
C GLY A 50 21.05 -10.09 9.09
N LEU A 51 20.49 -9.19 8.28
CA LEU A 51 21.16 -8.61 7.12
C LEU A 51 22.05 -7.41 7.47
N SER A 52 21.78 -6.73 8.57
CA SER A 52 22.46 -5.49 8.97
C SER A 52 23.99 -5.61 9.08
N PRO A 53 24.58 -6.69 9.65
CA PRO A 53 26.04 -6.83 9.71
C PRO A 53 26.71 -6.85 8.34
N LEU A 54 26.02 -7.28 7.29
CA LEU A 54 26.54 -7.38 5.93
C LEU A 54 26.73 -6.01 5.26
N ILE A 55 26.07 -4.96 5.77
CA ILE A 55 26.11 -3.63 5.19
C ILE A 55 26.90 -2.62 6.00
N ILE A 56 27.24 -2.92 7.25
CA ILE A 56 28.11 -2.06 8.08
C ILE A 56 29.44 -1.80 7.37
N GLY A 57 29.89 -0.55 7.38
CA GLY A 57 31.12 -0.08 6.73
C GLY A 57 31.01 0.18 5.22
N ARG A 58 29.86 -0.15 4.58
CA ARG A 58 29.61 0.18 3.18
C ARG A 58 29.19 1.64 3.01
N ASP A 59 29.35 2.15 1.79
CA ASP A 59 28.91 3.49 1.39
C ASP A 59 27.40 3.48 1.12
N PRO A 60 26.56 4.17 1.90
CA PRO A 60 25.11 4.19 1.73
C PRO A 60 24.67 4.88 0.44
N THR A 61 25.50 5.74 -0.17
CA THR A 61 25.15 6.42 -1.45
C THR A 61 25.21 5.48 -2.64
N ARG A 62 25.79 4.29 -2.47
CA ARG A 62 25.87 3.23 -3.48
C ARG A 62 24.77 2.20 -3.24
N TRP A 63 23.53 2.67 -3.03
CA TRP A 63 22.38 1.81 -2.66
C TRP A 63 22.16 0.63 -3.61
N GLU A 64 22.37 0.82 -4.92
CA GLU A 64 22.20 -0.25 -5.92
C GLU A 64 23.25 -1.37 -5.73
N GLU A 65 24.49 -1.04 -5.36
CA GLU A 65 25.53 -2.03 -5.04
C GLU A 65 25.15 -2.80 -3.78
N VAL A 66 24.68 -2.09 -2.74
CA VAL A 66 24.29 -2.71 -1.45
C VAL A 66 23.11 -3.66 -1.66
N THR A 67 22.07 -3.23 -2.38
CA THR A 67 20.90 -4.06 -2.64
C THR A 67 21.24 -5.25 -3.54
N ALA A 68 22.05 -5.06 -4.59
CA ALA A 68 22.51 -6.16 -5.42
C ALA A 68 23.31 -7.20 -4.60
N PHE A 69 24.17 -6.75 -3.70
CA PHE A 69 24.89 -7.63 -2.78
C PHE A 69 23.95 -8.41 -1.84
N LEU A 70 22.96 -7.74 -1.25
CA LEU A 70 21.98 -8.41 -0.38
C LEU A 70 21.14 -9.43 -1.16
N HIS A 71 20.76 -9.15 -2.39
CA HIS A 71 20.10 -10.13 -3.26
C HIS A 71 20.96 -11.35 -3.58
N VAL A 72 22.28 -11.18 -3.70
CA VAL A 72 23.21 -12.33 -3.85
C VAL A 72 23.25 -13.16 -2.56
N MET A 73 23.32 -12.51 -1.41
CA MET A 73 23.39 -13.19 -0.11
C MET A 73 22.10 -13.95 0.23
N THR A 74 20.94 -13.50 -0.28
CA THR A 74 19.62 -14.09 -0.01
C THR A 74 19.06 -14.90 -1.17
N ARG A 75 19.85 -15.15 -2.24
CA ARG A 75 19.34 -15.73 -3.50
C ARG A 75 18.65 -17.09 -3.38
N GLN A 76 18.97 -17.87 -2.33
CA GLN A 76 18.35 -19.18 -2.09
C GLN A 76 16.94 -19.07 -1.45
N SER A 77 16.60 -17.90 -0.91
CA SER A 77 15.30 -17.61 -0.28
C SER A 77 14.80 -16.25 -0.76
N ARG A 78 14.61 -16.14 -2.09
CA ARG A 78 14.21 -14.90 -2.74
C ARG A 78 12.75 -14.59 -2.51
N GLY A 79 12.41 -13.28 -2.52
CA GLY A 79 11.05 -12.80 -2.34
C GLY A 79 10.65 -12.72 -0.87
N GLY A 80 9.37 -12.56 -0.61
CA GLY A 80 8.80 -12.54 0.73
C GLY A 80 9.54 -11.59 1.69
N LEU A 81 9.82 -12.08 2.91
CA LEU A 81 10.48 -11.29 3.96
C LEU A 81 11.88 -10.79 3.56
N ASN A 82 12.64 -11.55 2.78
CA ASN A 82 13.96 -11.10 2.32
C ASN A 82 13.85 -9.90 1.37
N GLN A 83 12.88 -9.91 0.45
CA GLN A 83 12.65 -8.75 -0.43
C GLN A 83 12.22 -7.53 0.38
N GLN A 84 11.30 -7.70 1.33
CA GLN A 84 10.83 -6.62 2.19
C GLN A 84 11.96 -6.05 3.07
N ALA A 85 12.84 -6.90 3.60
CA ALA A 85 14.00 -6.46 4.38
C ALA A 85 14.99 -5.65 3.53
N ILE A 86 15.28 -6.13 2.31
CA ILE A 86 16.14 -5.40 1.36
C ILE A 86 15.50 -4.08 0.97
N ALA A 87 14.18 -4.05 0.74
CA ALA A 87 13.43 -2.84 0.43
C ALA A 87 13.49 -1.80 1.55
N ALA A 88 13.32 -2.23 2.81
CA ALA A 88 13.45 -1.34 3.96
C ALA A 88 14.85 -0.71 4.05
N ILE A 89 15.89 -1.52 3.82
CA ILE A 89 17.29 -1.04 3.78
C ILE A 89 17.47 -0.08 2.60
N GLU A 90 17.06 -0.45 1.39
CA GLU A 90 17.16 0.39 0.18
C GLU A 90 16.55 1.77 0.40
N ASN A 91 15.31 1.82 0.91
CA ASN A 91 14.61 3.07 1.14
C ASN A 91 15.33 3.97 2.16
N ALA A 92 15.90 3.40 3.23
CA ALA A 92 16.71 4.17 4.19
C ALA A 92 18.03 4.68 3.58
N LEU A 93 18.66 3.90 2.71
CA LEU A 93 19.87 4.33 1.99
C LEU A 93 19.58 5.42 0.97
N LEU A 94 18.44 5.38 0.29
CA LEU A 94 17.97 6.44 -0.61
C LEU A 94 17.74 7.75 0.15
N ASP A 95 17.16 7.70 1.34
CA ASP A 95 17.01 8.87 2.21
C ASP A 95 18.37 9.50 2.54
N ILE A 96 19.35 8.68 2.96
CA ILE A 96 20.74 9.15 3.21
C ILE A 96 21.35 9.77 1.94
N ALA A 97 21.25 9.09 0.81
CA ALA A 97 21.86 9.53 -0.43
C ALA A 97 21.30 10.89 -0.91
N ALA A 98 20.00 11.10 -0.70
CA ALA A 98 19.33 12.34 -1.03
C ALA A 98 19.65 13.46 -0.04
N ARG A 99 19.61 13.18 1.29
CA ARG A 99 20.00 14.12 2.35
C ARG A 99 21.44 14.57 2.21
N ALA A 100 22.38 13.66 1.90
CA ALA A 100 23.79 13.99 1.68
C ALA A 100 24.02 14.98 0.52
N ARG A 101 23.08 15.02 -0.44
CA ARG A 101 23.11 15.94 -1.60
C ARG A 101 22.23 17.18 -1.40
N GLY A 102 21.48 17.27 -0.30
CA GLY A 102 20.51 18.33 -0.04
C GLY A 102 19.33 18.36 -1.00
N ILE A 103 18.95 17.21 -1.58
CA ILE A 103 17.89 17.09 -2.58
C ILE A 103 16.81 16.10 -2.14
N PRO A 104 15.56 16.19 -2.65
CA PRO A 104 14.54 15.17 -2.45
C PRO A 104 14.91 13.85 -3.14
N VAL A 105 14.40 12.70 -2.62
CA VAL A 105 14.67 11.38 -3.20
C VAL A 105 14.24 11.27 -4.67
N TYR A 106 13.11 11.83 -5.07
CA TYR A 106 12.67 11.80 -6.48
C TYR A 106 13.71 12.43 -7.44
N ALA A 107 14.50 13.40 -6.97
CA ALA A 107 15.54 14.05 -7.79
C ALA A 107 16.73 13.12 -8.09
N LEU A 108 16.96 12.05 -7.29
CA LEU A 108 17.93 11.01 -7.59
C LEU A 108 17.58 10.23 -8.88
N PHE A 109 16.30 10.24 -9.26
CA PHE A 109 15.75 9.51 -10.41
C PHE A 109 15.32 10.44 -11.57
N GLY A 110 15.67 11.73 -11.50
CA GLY A 110 15.34 12.71 -12.55
C GLY A 110 13.94 13.33 -12.46
N GLY A 111 13.17 13.05 -11.40
CA GLY A 111 11.85 13.65 -11.15
C GLY A 111 11.94 15.07 -10.55
N PRO A 112 10.77 15.73 -10.27
CA PRO A 112 9.46 15.12 -10.42
C PRO A 112 8.85 15.34 -11.82
N ILE A 113 8.05 14.38 -12.28
CA ILE A 113 7.16 14.55 -13.45
C ILE A 113 5.90 15.31 -13.04
N ARG A 114 5.47 15.15 -11.79
CA ARG A 114 4.29 15.80 -11.19
C ARG A 114 4.53 16.21 -9.75
N GLU A 115 4.01 17.37 -9.37
CA GLU A 115 4.10 17.91 -8.01
C GLU A 115 2.81 17.74 -7.20
N ARG A 116 1.73 17.33 -7.85
CA ARG A 116 0.43 16.98 -7.27
C ARG A 116 0.18 15.52 -7.57
N ILE A 117 -0.03 14.74 -6.53
CA ILE A 117 -0.23 13.30 -6.63
C ILE A 117 -1.71 13.01 -6.39
N PRO A 118 -2.48 12.66 -7.43
CA PRO A 118 -3.84 12.17 -7.27
C PRO A 118 -3.89 10.99 -6.31
N VAL A 119 -4.81 11.04 -5.33
CA VAL A 119 -4.95 9.98 -4.33
C VAL A 119 -6.41 9.54 -4.20
N TYR A 120 -6.62 8.33 -3.66
CA TYR A 120 -7.93 7.85 -3.23
C TYR A 120 -7.91 7.48 -1.74
N TRP A 121 -9.05 7.68 -1.06
CA TRP A 121 -9.25 7.28 0.33
C TRP A 121 -9.33 5.77 0.43
N SER A 122 -8.35 5.14 1.05
CA SER A 122 -8.31 3.69 1.22
C SER A 122 -9.08 3.22 2.44
N HIS A 123 -9.34 1.90 2.51
CA HIS A 123 -10.07 1.24 3.59
C HIS A 123 -11.39 1.94 3.96
N PHE A 124 -12.03 2.57 2.94
CA PHE A 124 -13.29 3.26 3.12
C PHE A 124 -14.31 2.36 3.84
N GLY A 125 -14.73 2.79 5.02
CA GLY A 125 -15.67 2.10 5.87
C GLY A 125 -15.10 0.92 6.66
N SER A 126 -14.21 0.10 6.10
CA SER A 126 -13.71 -1.12 6.77
C SER A 126 -12.96 -0.82 8.05
N TYR A 127 -12.17 0.23 8.11
CA TYR A 127 -11.50 0.64 9.35
C TYR A 127 -12.49 1.18 10.38
N ARG A 128 -13.44 2.01 9.99
CA ARG A 128 -14.44 2.55 10.93
C ARG A 128 -15.37 1.48 11.47
N VAL A 129 -15.70 0.46 10.66
CA VAL A 129 -16.46 -0.70 11.12
C VAL A 129 -15.72 -1.47 12.22
N ARG A 130 -14.41 -1.68 12.07
CA ARG A 130 -13.61 -2.51 12.99
C ARG A 130 -12.92 -1.74 14.11
N ASN A 131 -12.44 -0.53 13.83
CA ASN A 131 -11.43 0.17 14.63
C ASN A 131 -11.84 1.60 15.04
N HIS A 132 -13.12 1.99 14.88
CA HIS A 132 -13.60 3.34 15.18
C HIS A 132 -13.18 3.86 16.56
N ALA A 133 -13.14 2.98 17.58
CA ALA A 133 -12.76 3.34 18.94
C ALA A 133 -11.29 3.81 19.03
N HIS A 134 -10.38 3.16 18.30
CA HIS A 134 -8.94 3.57 18.25
C HIS A 134 -8.75 4.91 17.54
N MET A 135 -9.60 5.21 16.57
CA MET A 135 -9.53 6.45 15.79
C MET A 135 -10.31 7.60 16.42
N GLY A 136 -11.22 7.30 17.34
CA GLY A 136 -12.17 8.28 17.91
C GLY A 136 -13.15 8.80 16.86
N THR A 137 -13.50 7.97 15.87
CA THR A 137 -14.50 8.26 14.84
C THR A 137 -15.83 7.61 15.17
N PRO A 138 -16.99 8.07 14.65
CA PRO A 138 -18.25 7.36 14.75
C PRO A 138 -18.17 5.96 14.13
N PRO A 139 -18.84 4.95 14.69
CA PRO A 139 -18.98 3.64 14.06
C PRO A 139 -19.84 3.74 12.79
N LEU A 140 -19.71 2.75 11.92
CA LEU A 140 -20.59 2.59 10.73
C LEU A 140 -21.46 1.35 10.93
N PRO A 141 -22.61 1.45 11.66
CA PRO A 141 -23.42 0.29 11.98
C PRO A 141 -24.27 -0.21 10.81
N ASP A 142 -24.59 0.64 9.84
CA ASP A 142 -25.53 0.39 8.76
C ASP A 142 -25.14 1.14 7.46
N TYR A 143 -25.91 0.94 6.41
CA TYR A 143 -25.67 1.58 5.12
C TYR A 143 -25.99 3.09 5.10
N ASP A 144 -26.84 3.60 5.98
CA ASP A 144 -27.05 5.04 6.10
C ASP A 144 -25.80 5.74 6.62
N ALA A 145 -25.12 5.13 7.60
CA ALA A 145 -23.83 5.60 8.09
C ALA A 145 -22.72 5.49 7.01
N VAL A 146 -22.72 4.44 6.18
CA VAL A 146 -21.83 4.32 5.02
C VAL A 146 -22.07 5.43 4.02
N ALA A 147 -23.34 5.72 3.68
CA ALA A 147 -23.69 6.81 2.76
C ALA A 147 -23.25 8.18 3.30
N ALA A 148 -23.42 8.41 4.62
CA ALA A 148 -22.98 9.65 5.26
C ALA A 148 -21.44 9.79 5.19
N HIS A 149 -20.70 8.71 5.46
CA HIS A 149 -19.25 8.70 5.34
C HIS A 149 -18.77 8.90 3.89
N ALA A 150 -19.47 8.33 2.90
CA ALA A 150 -19.14 8.57 1.49
C ALA A 150 -19.29 10.05 1.11
N ARG A 151 -20.35 10.70 1.58
CA ARG A 151 -20.51 12.16 1.41
C ARG A 151 -19.42 12.96 2.15
N GLU A 152 -18.98 12.52 3.33
CA GLU A 152 -17.84 13.12 4.05
C GLU A 152 -16.56 13.08 3.20
N VAL A 153 -16.21 11.92 2.62
CA VAL A 153 -15.03 11.74 1.78
C VAL A 153 -15.07 12.71 0.58
N LYS A 154 -16.23 12.79 -0.10
CA LYS A 154 -16.43 13.72 -1.21
C LYS A 154 -16.32 15.18 -0.77
N ALA A 155 -16.90 15.55 0.36
CA ALA A 155 -16.84 16.91 0.90
C ALA A 155 -15.42 17.35 1.30
N LYS A 156 -14.55 16.42 1.65
CA LYS A 156 -13.11 16.65 1.89
C LYS A 156 -12.29 16.81 0.59
N GLY A 157 -12.94 16.75 -0.59
CA GLY A 157 -12.31 16.97 -1.88
C GLY A 157 -11.68 15.73 -2.53
N PHE A 158 -11.77 14.55 -1.92
CA PHE A 158 -11.27 13.31 -2.53
C PHE A 158 -12.09 12.95 -3.75
N LYS A 159 -11.40 12.56 -4.83
CA LYS A 159 -11.98 12.19 -6.11
C LYS A 159 -12.19 10.67 -6.26
N GLY A 160 -11.72 9.90 -5.28
CA GLY A 160 -11.83 8.45 -5.27
C GLY A 160 -11.81 7.86 -3.87
N LEU A 161 -12.38 6.67 -3.74
CA LEU A 161 -12.33 5.85 -2.54
C LEU A 161 -12.19 4.37 -2.91
N LYS A 162 -11.53 3.59 -2.05
CA LYS A 162 -11.42 2.12 -2.15
C LYS A 162 -12.12 1.49 -0.97
N THR A 163 -13.09 0.62 -1.24
CA THR A 163 -13.85 -0.12 -0.23
C THR A 163 -13.56 -1.61 -0.34
N ASN A 164 -13.69 -2.29 0.81
CA ASN A 164 -13.82 -3.74 0.85
C ASN A 164 -15.31 -4.13 0.89
N ILE A 165 -15.60 -5.39 1.11
CA ILE A 165 -16.97 -5.94 1.18
C ILE A 165 -17.54 -5.70 2.58
N LEU A 166 -18.51 -4.79 2.73
CA LEU A 166 -19.20 -4.54 3.99
C LEU A 166 -20.65 -5.05 3.89
N ILE A 167 -21.03 -5.98 4.75
CA ILE A 167 -22.36 -6.60 4.76
C ILE A 167 -22.91 -6.70 6.17
N PRO A 168 -24.26 -6.77 6.35
CA PRO A 168 -24.87 -6.96 7.65
C PRO A 168 -24.61 -8.36 8.23
N GLY A 169 -24.20 -8.40 9.48
CA GLY A 169 -24.10 -9.61 10.28
C GLY A 169 -25.46 -10.10 10.83
N ALA A 170 -25.42 -11.12 11.66
CA ALA A 170 -26.62 -11.67 12.28
C ALA A 170 -27.32 -10.70 13.25
N ASP A 171 -26.59 -9.76 13.83
CA ASP A 171 -27.10 -8.67 14.69
C ASP A 171 -27.56 -7.44 13.89
N GLY A 172 -27.52 -7.50 12.57
CA GLY A 172 -27.87 -6.39 11.67
C GLY A 172 -26.78 -5.33 11.48
N ARG A 173 -25.69 -5.36 12.27
CA ARG A 173 -24.57 -4.41 12.11
C ARG A 173 -23.67 -4.81 10.98
N LEU A 174 -23.10 -3.81 10.31
CA LEU A 174 -22.13 -4.05 9.28
C LEU A 174 -20.83 -4.63 9.82
N PHE A 175 -20.28 -5.59 9.11
CA PHE A 175 -18.92 -6.08 9.31
C PHE A 175 -18.21 -6.21 7.96
N GLN A 176 -16.88 -6.23 7.99
CA GLN A 176 -16.09 -6.50 6.80
C GLN A 176 -16.12 -8.01 6.53
N TYR A 177 -16.72 -8.39 5.41
CA TYR A 177 -16.71 -9.76 4.93
C TYR A 177 -15.37 -10.05 4.26
N SER A 178 -14.53 -10.83 4.93
CA SER A 178 -13.15 -11.09 4.51
C SER A 178 -12.78 -12.56 4.73
N PRO A 179 -13.38 -13.50 3.95
CA PRO A 179 -13.18 -14.93 4.15
C PRO A 179 -11.74 -15.38 3.99
N GLY A 180 -10.94 -14.73 3.11
CA GLY A 180 -9.53 -15.02 2.96
C GLY A 180 -8.66 -14.76 4.19
N PHE A 181 -9.16 -13.96 5.15
CA PHE A 181 -8.49 -13.68 6.43
C PHE A 181 -9.14 -14.40 7.62
N ALA A 182 -10.03 -15.36 7.36
CA ALA A 182 -10.72 -16.11 8.42
C ALA A 182 -9.75 -16.88 9.31
N ARG A 183 -9.98 -16.81 10.63
CA ARG A 183 -9.12 -17.43 11.65
C ARG A 183 -9.69 -18.75 12.16
N HIS A 184 -10.23 -19.59 11.28
CA HIS A 184 -10.78 -20.91 11.64
C HIS A 184 -10.13 -22.02 10.77
N ALA A 185 -10.33 -23.27 11.15
CA ALA A 185 -9.74 -24.41 10.46
C ALA A 185 -10.28 -24.64 9.03
N GLY A 186 -11.43 -24.06 8.69
CA GLY A 186 -11.94 -24.04 7.32
C GLY A 186 -11.05 -23.16 6.43
N TRP A 187 -10.89 -23.57 5.22
CA TRP A 187 -10.16 -22.78 4.23
C TRP A 187 -10.96 -21.53 3.83
N PRO A 188 -10.34 -20.49 3.29
CA PRO A 188 -11.04 -19.29 2.83
C PRO A 188 -12.24 -19.62 1.95
N GLU A 189 -13.29 -18.81 2.04
CA GLU A 189 -14.43 -18.90 1.14
C GLU A 189 -13.97 -18.77 -0.31
N LEU A 190 -14.38 -19.67 -1.15
CA LEU A 190 -13.90 -19.70 -2.52
C LEU A 190 -14.97 -19.33 -3.54
N ASN A 191 -16.21 -19.21 -3.08
CA ASN A 191 -17.36 -18.92 -3.92
C ASN A 191 -18.32 -17.98 -3.21
N TRP A 192 -19.08 -17.23 -4.01
CA TRP A 192 -20.18 -16.40 -3.55
C TRP A 192 -21.47 -17.18 -3.47
N ASP A 193 -22.25 -17.00 -2.42
CA ASP A 193 -23.67 -17.27 -2.46
C ASP A 193 -24.44 -16.07 -3.04
N ASN A 194 -25.67 -16.32 -3.49
CA ASN A 194 -26.52 -15.28 -4.10
C ASN A 194 -26.86 -14.15 -3.12
N ARG A 195 -26.98 -14.45 -1.82
CA ARG A 195 -27.26 -13.47 -0.78
C ARG A 195 -26.08 -12.52 -0.61
N THR A 196 -24.86 -13.04 -0.49
CA THR A 196 -23.65 -12.23 -0.33
C THR A 196 -23.40 -11.35 -1.55
N LEU A 197 -23.65 -11.84 -2.77
CA LEU A 197 -23.59 -11.04 -4.00
C LEU A 197 -24.62 -9.89 -3.98
N ALA A 198 -25.86 -10.16 -3.58
CA ALA A 198 -26.89 -9.12 -3.48
C ALA A 198 -26.52 -8.04 -2.42
N LEU A 199 -25.91 -8.45 -1.30
CA LEU A 199 -25.43 -7.52 -0.27
C LEU A 199 -24.23 -6.71 -0.75
N LEU A 200 -23.32 -7.27 -1.54
CA LEU A 200 -22.26 -6.51 -2.20
C LEU A 200 -22.83 -5.44 -3.13
N GLN A 201 -23.84 -5.80 -3.94
CA GLN A 201 -24.52 -4.84 -4.83
C GLN A 201 -25.21 -3.74 -4.04
N GLN A 202 -25.86 -4.07 -2.92
CA GLN A 202 -26.47 -3.08 -2.03
C GLN A 202 -25.42 -2.13 -1.46
N HIS A 203 -24.27 -2.65 -0.99
CA HIS A 203 -23.16 -1.85 -0.47
C HIS A 203 -22.64 -0.86 -1.52
N LEU A 204 -22.32 -1.33 -2.72
CA LEU A 204 -21.81 -0.49 -3.80
C LEU A 204 -22.86 0.52 -4.30
N GLY A 205 -24.13 0.11 -4.38
CA GLY A 205 -25.24 1.01 -4.71
C GLY A 205 -25.36 2.15 -3.71
N THR A 206 -25.31 1.84 -2.41
CA THR A 206 -25.32 2.84 -1.34
C THR A 206 -24.21 3.88 -1.50
N ILE A 207 -22.98 3.44 -1.79
CA ILE A 207 -21.86 4.35 -2.02
C ILE A 207 -22.11 5.19 -3.28
N ARG A 208 -22.44 4.54 -4.40
CA ARG A 208 -22.63 5.22 -5.70
C ARG A 208 -23.75 6.26 -5.63
N ASP A 209 -24.87 5.96 -5.00
CA ASP A 209 -25.98 6.89 -4.80
C ASP A 209 -25.58 8.09 -3.92
N ALA A 210 -24.76 7.86 -2.90
CA ALA A 210 -24.29 8.91 -2.01
C ALA A 210 -23.30 9.88 -2.65
N VAL A 211 -22.42 9.41 -3.55
CA VAL A 211 -21.33 10.23 -4.13
C VAL A 211 -21.57 10.68 -5.56
N GLY A 212 -22.51 10.05 -6.28
CA GLY A 212 -22.82 10.35 -7.68
C GLY A 212 -21.85 9.71 -8.68
N PRO A 213 -22.07 9.90 -10.00
CA PRO A 213 -21.36 9.19 -11.06
C PRO A 213 -19.88 9.60 -11.21
N GLU A 214 -19.51 10.80 -10.80
CA GLU A 214 -18.15 11.36 -10.99
C GLU A 214 -17.10 10.80 -10.03
N MET A 215 -17.54 10.20 -8.91
CA MET A 215 -16.61 9.64 -7.92
C MET A 215 -15.99 8.34 -8.41
N ASN A 216 -14.67 8.23 -8.37
CA ASN A 216 -13.97 6.99 -8.62
C ASN A 216 -14.20 6.03 -7.45
N ILE A 217 -14.77 4.86 -7.72
CA ILE A 217 -14.97 3.79 -6.74
C ILE A 217 -14.11 2.61 -7.13
N HIS A 218 -13.28 2.18 -6.19
CA HIS A 218 -12.46 0.99 -6.31
C HIS A 218 -13.00 -0.06 -5.33
N LEU A 219 -13.08 -1.31 -5.75
CA LEU A 219 -13.44 -2.43 -4.90
C LEU A 219 -12.24 -3.36 -4.75
N ASP A 220 -11.84 -3.58 -3.52
CA ASP A 220 -10.77 -4.53 -3.18
C ASP A 220 -11.38 -5.81 -2.61
N THR A 221 -11.15 -6.91 -3.32
CA THR A 221 -11.60 -8.25 -2.95
C THR A 221 -10.46 -9.14 -2.44
N ASN A 222 -9.25 -8.60 -2.34
CA ASN A 222 -8.05 -9.31 -1.91
C ASN A 222 -7.93 -10.71 -2.60
N PHE A 223 -7.50 -11.74 -1.86
CA PHE A 223 -7.39 -13.14 -2.31
C PHE A 223 -8.56 -14.02 -1.84
N HIS A 224 -9.77 -13.44 -1.69
CA HIS A 224 -10.88 -14.12 -1.03
C HIS A 224 -11.49 -15.26 -1.84
N TYR A 225 -11.31 -15.29 -3.16
CA TYR A 225 -11.97 -16.23 -4.05
C TYR A 225 -10.99 -16.92 -4.99
N LYS A 226 -11.48 -17.96 -5.67
CA LYS A 226 -10.85 -18.55 -6.84
C LYS A 226 -11.39 -17.91 -8.12
N THR A 227 -10.84 -18.27 -9.27
CA THR A 227 -11.18 -17.71 -10.58
C THR A 227 -12.69 -17.62 -10.82
N GLU A 228 -13.46 -18.68 -10.50
CA GLU A 228 -14.92 -18.69 -10.65
C GLU A 228 -15.60 -17.65 -9.75
N GLY A 229 -15.18 -17.56 -8.50
CA GLY A 229 -15.73 -16.56 -7.57
C GLY A 229 -15.44 -15.13 -8.01
N PHE A 230 -14.24 -14.85 -8.50
CA PHE A 230 -13.89 -13.53 -9.04
C PHE A 230 -14.68 -13.18 -10.31
N LEU A 231 -14.95 -14.15 -11.18
CA LEU A 231 -15.81 -13.94 -12.36
C LEU A 231 -17.24 -13.57 -11.95
N ARG A 232 -17.78 -14.20 -10.91
CA ARG A 232 -19.10 -13.85 -10.38
C ARG A 232 -19.11 -12.46 -9.73
N ALA A 233 -18.05 -12.10 -9.00
CA ALA A 233 -17.89 -10.76 -8.45
C ALA A 233 -17.83 -9.72 -9.57
N ALA A 234 -17.02 -9.95 -10.59
CA ALA A 234 -16.88 -9.05 -11.74
C ALA A 234 -18.22 -8.78 -12.43
N GLU A 235 -19.04 -9.81 -12.64
CA GLU A 235 -20.38 -9.64 -13.22
C GLU A 235 -21.31 -8.86 -12.27
N ALA A 236 -21.27 -9.14 -10.96
CA ALA A 236 -22.11 -8.48 -9.97
C ALA A 236 -21.85 -6.97 -9.85
N VAL A 237 -20.62 -6.52 -10.09
CA VAL A 237 -20.25 -5.11 -9.98
C VAL A 237 -20.50 -4.29 -11.26
N ARG A 238 -20.96 -4.91 -12.34
CA ARG A 238 -21.24 -4.25 -13.64
C ARG A 238 -22.06 -2.96 -13.53
N PRO A 239 -23.15 -2.87 -12.73
CA PRO A 239 -23.99 -1.68 -12.68
C PRO A 239 -23.32 -0.45 -12.05
N PHE A 240 -22.18 -0.61 -11.34
CA PHE A 240 -21.64 0.44 -10.48
C PHE A 240 -20.53 1.26 -11.11
N ASN A 241 -20.11 0.94 -12.35
CA ASN A 241 -19.06 1.66 -13.08
C ASN A 241 -17.81 1.87 -12.19
N LEU A 242 -17.22 0.77 -11.72
CA LEU A 242 -16.02 0.82 -10.88
C LEU A 242 -14.82 1.32 -11.69
N THR A 243 -13.95 2.08 -11.04
CA THR A 243 -12.65 2.48 -11.61
C THR A 243 -11.74 1.28 -11.80
N TRP A 244 -11.78 0.34 -10.85
CA TRP A 244 -11.26 -1.03 -10.99
C TRP A 244 -11.86 -1.99 -9.96
N LEU A 245 -11.79 -3.27 -10.27
CA LEU A 245 -11.91 -4.38 -9.34
C LEU A 245 -10.50 -4.88 -9.04
N GLU A 246 -10.09 -4.84 -7.76
CA GLU A 246 -8.79 -5.28 -7.28
C GLU A 246 -8.86 -6.72 -6.81
N ILE A 247 -7.93 -7.55 -7.31
CA ILE A 247 -7.92 -9.00 -7.11
C ILE A 247 -6.48 -9.45 -6.89
N ASP A 248 -6.23 -10.16 -5.80
CA ASP A 248 -4.95 -10.80 -5.55
C ASP A 248 -4.99 -12.28 -5.87
N THR A 249 -4.03 -12.68 -6.66
CA THR A 249 -3.83 -14.09 -7.03
C THR A 249 -2.39 -14.30 -7.48
N HIS A 250 -1.90 -15.53 -7.33
CA HIS A 250 -0.62 -15.96 -7.90
C HIS A 250 -0.79 -16.68 -9.26
N ASP A 251 -2.02 -16.75 -9.79
CA ASP A 251 -2.34 -17.38 -11.08
C ASP A 251 -2.52 -16.33 -12.18
N ALA A 252 -1.43 -15.99 -12.87
CA ALA A 252 -1.47 -15.01 -13.95
C ALA A 252 -2.40 -15.40 -15.12
N PRO A 253 -2.44 -16.66 -15.62
CA PRO A 253 -3.43 -17.09 -16.61
C PRO A 253 -4.87 -16.96 -16.15
N GLY A 254 -5.14 -17.32 -14.88
CA GLY A 254 -6.47 -17.18 -14.26
C GLY A 254 -6.89 -15.71 -14.20
N LEU A 255 -6.02 -14.83 -13.75
CA LEU A 255 -6.28 -13.38 -13.71
C LEU A 255 -6.54 -12.82 -15.12
N ALA A 256 -5.76 -13.23 -16.11
CA ALA A 256 -5.97 -12.83 -17.51
C ALA A 256 -7.34 -13.26 -18.03
N SER A 257 -7.87 -14.42 -17.61
CA SER A 257 -9.22 -14.84 -17.98
C SER A 257 -10.31 -14.04 -17.29
N ILE A 258 -10.11 -13.65 -16.03
CA ILE A 258 -11.00 -12.74 -15.32
C ILE A 258 -11.02 -11.37 -16.00
N LYS A 259 -9.86 -10.79 -16.29
CA LYS A 259 -9.75 -9.49 -16.98
C LYS A 259 -10.52 -9.47 -18.30
N ARG A 260 -10.40 -10.51 -19.12
CA ARG A 260 -11.14 -10.61 -20.40
C ARG A 260 -12.66 -10.59 -20.25
N ALA A 261 -13.18 -11.08 -19.12
CA ALA A 261 -14.62 -11.16 -18.85
C ALA A 261 -15.15 -9.97 -18.03
N ALA A 262 -14.28 -9.26 -17.33
CA ALA A 262 -14.67 -8.19 -16.40
C ALA A 262 -15.28 -6.99 -17.15
N PRO A 263 -16.31 -6.35 -16.56
CA PRO A 263 -16.93 -5.15 -17.13
C PRO A 263 -16.18 -3.85 -16.78
N CYS A 264 -15.15 -3.92 -15.96
CA CYS A 264 -14.33 -2.80 -15.51
C CYS A 264 -12.85 -3.21 -15.50
N PRO A 265 -11.92 -2.24 -15.44
CA PRO A 265 -10.50 -2.54 -15.30
C PRO A 265 -10.19 -3.46 -14.11
N ILE A 266 -9.17 -4.29 -14.25
CA ILE A 266 -8.65 -5.15 -13.19
C ILE A 266 -7.34 -4.57 -12.68
N ALA A 267 -7.26 -4.36 -11.36
CA ALA A 267 -6.02 -4.06 -10.64
C ALA A 267 -5.55 -5.28 -9.86
N SER A 268 -4.24 -5.48 -9.76
CA SER A 268 -3.66 -6.64 -9.07
C SER A 268 -2.17 -6.47 -8.82
N CYS A 269 -1.57 -7.46 -8.17
CA CYS A 269 -0.13 -7.61 -7.99
C CYS A 269 0.45 -7.01 -6.71
N GLU A 270 -0.36 -6.54 -5.75
CA GLU A 270 0.17 -5.96 -4.51
C GLU A 270 1.06 -6.93 -3.73
N THR A 271 0.76 -8.25 -3.80
CA THR A 271 1.47 -9.30 -3.05
C THR A 271 2.74 -9.80 -3.75
N LEU A 272 3.12 -9.23 -4.90
CA LEU A 272 4.27 -9.67 -5.67
C LEU A 272 5.56 -8.96 -5.26
N HIS A 273 6.67 -9.70 -5.26
CA HIS A 273 7.98 -9.24 -4.82
C HIS A 273 9.01 -9.26 -5.96
N GLY A 274 9.48 -8.06 -6.34
CA GLY A 274 10.48 -7.87 -7.37
C GLY A 274 9.99 -8.15 -8.80
N ARG A 275 10.70 -7.61 -9.78
CA ARG A 275 10.37 -7.67 -11.21
C ARG A 275 10.05 -9.07 -11.74
N ARG A 276 10.66 -10.10 -11.15
CA ARG A 276 10.53 -11.48 -11.64
C ARG A 276 9.16 -12.06 -11.37
N GLU A 277 8.50 -11.66 -10.27
CA GLU A 277 7.15 -12.11 -9.97
C GLU A 277 6.12 -11.33 -10.79
N PHE A 278 6.36 -10.05 -11.12
CA PHE A 278 5.50 -9.26 -12.02
C PHE A 278 5.53 -9.77 -13.48
N ARG A 279 6.67 -10.31 -13.93
CA ARG A 279 6.87 -10.70 -15.32
C ARG A 279 5.78 -11.63 -15.88
N PRO A 280 5.39 -12.76 -15.25
CA PRO A 280 4.34 -13.63 -15.78
C PRO A 280 3.00 -12.91 -15.95
N PHE A 281 2.66 -12.00 -15.06
CA PHE A 281 1.42 -11.24 -15.12
C PHE A 281 1.40 -10.27 -16.30
N LEU A 282 2.53 -9.64 -16.60
CA LEU A 282 2.70 -8.77 -17.76
C LEU A 282 2.66 -9.59 -19.07
N GLU A 283 3.40 -10.71 -19.16
CA GLU A 283 3.43 -11.59 -20.32
C GLU A 283 2.05 -12.15 -20.66
N HIS A 284 1.17 -12.36 -19.67
CA HIS A 284 -0.21 -12.79 -19.87
C HIS A 284 -1.20 -11.64 -20.05
N TYR A 285 -0.76 -10.35 -20.00
CA TYR A 285 -1.63 -9.18 -20.00
C TYR A 285 -2.73 -9.28 -18.94
N ALA A 286 -2.37 -9.73 -17.73
CA ALA A 286 -3.31 -10.19 -16.73
C ALA A 286 -4.02 -9.07 -15.97
N MET A 287 -3.51 -7.84 -15.98
CA MET A 287 -4.11 -6.68 -15.30
C MET A 287 -4.08 -5.43 -16.19
N ASP A 288 -4.88 -4.43 -15.83
CA ASP A 288 -4.89 -3.09 -16.43
C ASP A 288 -4.10 -2.08 -15.58
N VAL A 289 -4.06 -2.33 -14.27
CA VAL A 289 -3.31 -1.53 -13.29
C VAL A 289 -2.47 -2.47 -12.42
N ALA A 290 -1.17 -2.25 -12.41
CA ALA A 290 -0.26 -2.95 -11.51
C ALA A 290 -0.23 -2.23 -10.16
N ILE A 291 -0.66 -2.90 -9.11
CA ILE A 291 -0.54 -2.43 -7.74
C ILE A 291 0.87 -2.78 -7.25
N VAL A 292 1.67 -1.74 -6.95
CA VAL A 292 3.09 -1.90 -6.57
C VAL A 292 3.29 -1.42 -5.14
N ASP A 293 3.66 -2.31 -4.24
CA ASP A 293 4.01 -1.92 -2.89
C ASP A 293 5.48 -1.45 -2.82
N VAL A 294 5.68 -0.15 -2.59
CA VAL A 294 7.01 0.47 -2.61
C VAL A 294 7.83 0.14 -1.38
N ILE A 295 7.20 -0.15 -0.23
CA ILE A 295 7.95 -0.57 0.96
C ILE A 295 8.25 -2.07 0.98
N TRP A 296 7.51 -2.87 0.20
CA TRP A 296 7.81 -4.30 0.05
C TRP A 296 8.85 -4.57 -1.04
N ASN A 297 8.90 -3.71 -2.05
CA ASN A 297 9.81 -3.87 -3.19
C ASN A 297 11.09 -3.01 -3.10
N GLY A 298 11.03 -1.85 -2.43
CA GLY A 298 12.01 -0.79 -2.50
C GLY A 298 11.70 0.18 -3.64
N LEU A 299 12.04 1.46 -3.48
CA LEU A 299 11.71 2.48 -4.47
C LEU A 299 12.46 2.24 -5.79
N ALA A 300 13.75 1.91 -5.75
CA ALA A 300 14.55 1.67 -6.97
C ALA A 300 14.09 0.41 -7.72
N GLU A 301 13.74 -0.66 -6.99
CA GLU A 301 13.15 -1.85 -7.63
C GLU A 301 11.74 -1.56 -8.17
N SER A 302 10.92 -0.78 -7.45
CA SER A 302 9.59 -0.36 -7.92
C SER A 302 9.66 0.49 -9.19
N MET A 303 10.68 1.34 -9.35
CA MET A 303 10.94 2.07 -10.59
C MET A 303 11.21 1.12 -11.77
N LYS A 304 11.93 0.03 -11.53
CA LYS A 304 12.21 -0.99 -12.54
C LYS A 304 10.96 -1.80 -12.89
N ILE A 305 10.08 -2.07 -11.90
CA ILE A 305 8.77 -2.68 -12.12
C ILE A 305 7.90 -1.75 -12.97
N ALA A 306 7.84 -0.46 -12.64
CA ALA A 306 7.05 0.51 -13.39
C ALA A 306 7.52 0.63 -14.85
N ALA A 307 8.85 0.63 -15.09
CA ALA A 307 9.39 0.62 -16.43
C ALA A 307 9.04 -0.65 -17.22
N MET A 308 8.96 -1.81 -16.57
CA MET A 308 8.44 -3.02 -17.21
C MET A 308 6.95 -2.92 -17.54
N CYS A 309 6.15 -2.39 -16.60
CA CYS A 309 4.72 -2.17 -16.83
C CYS A 309 4.46 -1.23 -18.01
N ASP A 310 5.27 -0.16 -18.15
CA ASP A 310 5.14 0.81 -19.24
C ASP A 310 5.33 0.15 -20.62
N VAL A 311 6.26 -0.79 -20.77
CA VAL A 311 6.48 -1.56 -22.02
C VAL A 311 5.25 -2.40 -22.40
N TYR A 312 4.44 -2.80 -21.43
CA TYR A 312 3.20 -3.57 -21.62
C TYR A 312 1.94 -2.71 -21.61
N GLU A 313 2.06 -1.37 -21.67
CA GLU A 313 0.94 -0.42 -21.64
C GLU A 313 0.09 -0.53 -20.35
N VAL A 314 0.75 -0.87 -19.22
CA VAL A 314 0.11 -1.02 -17.91
C VAL A 314 0.49 0.14 -16.99
N ASN A 315 -0.53 0.81 -16.43
CA ASN A 315 -0.33 1.84 -15.43
C ASN A 315 0.01 1.24 -14.07
N CYS A 316 0.74 2.00 -13.24
CA CYS A 316 1.05 1.64 -11.86
C CYS A 316 0.26 2.48 -10.87
N ALA A 317 -0.17 1.85 -9.78
CA ALA A 317 -0.74 2.49 -8.60
C ALA A 317 -0.02 1.93 -7.36
N PRO A 318 0.57 2.78 -6.48
CA PRO A 318 1.24 2.26 -5.30
C PRO A 318 0.23 1.79 -4.26
N HIS A 319 0.46 0.58 -3.72
CA HIS A 319 -0.17 0.08 -2.51
C HIS A 319 0.39 0.81 -1.29
N ASN A 320 -0.46 1.43 -0.48
CA ASN A 320 -0.01 2.28 0.62
C ASN A 320 -1.05 2.40 1.74
N PHE A 321 -1.11 1.40 2.61
CA PHE A 321 -2.02 1.36 3.78
C PHE A 321 -1.26 1.49 5.11
N TYR A 322 -0.22 2.31 5.19
CA TYR A 322 0.75 2.38 6.27
C TYR A 322 0.76 3.74 6.98
N GLY A 323 1.90 4.10 7.55
CA GLY A 323 2.10 5.39 8.18
C GLY A 323 2.41 6.53 7.20
N ASN A 324 2.64 7.70 7.78
CA ASN A 324 2.88 8.89 6.97
C ASN A 324 4.21 8.84 6.21
N LEU A 325 5.26 8.21 6.77
CA LEU A 325 6.54 8.08 6.09
C LEU A 325 6.42 7.22 4.83
N CYS A 326 5.69 6.10 4.91
CA CYS A 326 5.41 5.28 3.74
C CYS A 326 4.62 6.06 2.67
N SER A 327 3.67 6.91 3.10
CA SER A 327 2.94 7.77 2.17
C SER A 327 3.87 8.74 1.43
N MET A 328 4.91 9.27 2.09
CA MET A 328 5.93 10.08 1.42
C MET A 328 6.77 9.25 0.46
N ILE A 329 7.23 8.07 0.87
CA ILE A 329 7.99 7.14 0.00
C ILE A 329 7.19 6.84 -1.29
N SER A 330 5.90 6.49 -1.13
CA SER A 330 4.98 6.22 -2.24
C SER A 330 4.72 7.46 -3.10
N ALA A 331 4.68 8.66 -2.51
CA ALA A 331 4.53 9.91 -3.24
C ALA A 331 5.77 10.21 -4.13
N HIS A 332 6.99 9.94 -3.62
CA HIS A 332 8.22 10.07 -4.41
C HIS A 332 8.23 9.11 -5.61
N PHE A 333 7.81 7.86 -5.43
CA PHE A 333 7.59 6.92 -6.53
C PHE A 333 6.57 7.45 -7.54
N SER A 334 5.40 7.85 -7.07
CA SER A 334 4.32 8.37 -7.90
C SER A 334 4.72 9.62 -8.69
N ALA A 335 5.57 10.48 -8.11
CA ALA A 335 6.06 11.68 -8.75
C ALA A 335 7.04 11.40 -9.89
N THR A 336 7.66 10.23 -9.94
CA THR A 336 8.80 9.93 -10.82
C THR A 336 8.43 9.07 -12.01
N ILE A 337 7.42 8.21 -11.91
CA ILE A 337 7.04 7.29 -12.99
C ILE A 337 6.08 7.93 -14.00
N PRO A 338 6.28 7.74 -15.33
CA PRO A 338 5.37 8.28 -16.36
C PRO A 338 3.98 7.63 -16.31
N ASN A 339 3.92 6.32 -16.15
CA ASN A 339 2.71 5.48 -16.17
C ASN A 339 2.01 5.38 -14.82
N PHE A 340 2.02 6.45 -14.04
CA PHE A 340 1.29 6.56 -12.77
C PHE A 340 -0.22 6.72 -13.00
N ARG A 341 -1.04 5.98 -12.21
CA ARG A 341 -2.52 6.06 -12.27
C ARG A 341 -3.09 6.93 -11.16
N VAL A 342 -2.95 6.49 -9.92
CA VAL A 342 -3.44 7.13 -8.70
C VAL A 342 -2.78 6.44 -7.51
N MET A 343 -2.57 7.13 -6.39
CA MET A 343 -1.93 6.58 -5.20
C MET A 343 -2.97 6.27 -4.12
N GLU A 344 -2.82 5.13 -3.47
CA GLU A 344 -3.54 4.75 -2.26
C GLU A 344 -3.10 5.61 -1.08
N ILE A 345 -4.06 5.99 -0.20
CA ILE A 345 -3.73 6.62 1.07
C ILE A 345 -4.70 6.27 2.19
N ASP A 346 -4.17 5.86 3.34
CA ASP A 346 -4.94 5.68 4.57
C ASP A 346 -5.12 7.02 5.29
N ILE A 347 -6.35 7.52 5.29
CA ILE A 347 -6.72 8.71 6.04
C ILE A 347 -7.17 8.35 7.46
N ASP A 348 -8.03 7.34 7.57
CA ASP A 348 -8.48 6.82 8.86
C ASP A 348 -7.33 6.09 9.57
N SER A 349 -6.89 6.62 10.72
CA SER A 349 -5.79 6.08 11.52
C SER A 349 -5.91 6.51 12.98
N VAL A 350 -5.00 6.04 13.83
CA VAL A 350 -4.89 6.52 15.20
C VAL A 350 -4.45 7.98 15.23
N LYS A 351 -4.96 8.76 16.19
CA LYS A 351 -4.70 10.21 16.28
C LYS A 351 -3.22 10.54 16.45
N TRP A 352 -2.44 9.66 17.07
CA TRP A 352 -1.01 9.87 17.34
C TRP A 352 -0.09 9.42 16.20
N ARG A 353 -0.61 8.94 15.06
CA ARG A 353 0.20 8.64 13.87
C ARG A 353 1.04 9.85 13.44
N ASP A 354 0.44 11.03 13.51
CA ASP A 354 1.05 12.28 13.06
C ASP A 354 2.16 12.80 14.01
N GLU A 355 2.29 12.20 15.21
CA GLU A 355 3.40 12.44 16.12
C GLU A 355 4.70 11.76 15.66
N PHE A 356 4.60 10.65 14.91
CA PHE A 356 5.77 9.90 14.42
C PHE A 356 6.41 10.55 13.20
N THR A 357 5.58 11.04 12.29
CA THR A 357 5.96 11.70 11.05
C THR A 357 4.86 12.68 10.68
N PRO A 358 5.16 13.91 10.24
CA PRO A 358 4.14 14.86 9.84
C PRO A 358 3.17 14.28 8.82
N PRO A 359 1.87 14.63 8.90
CA PRO A 359 0.87 14.15 7.96
C PRO A 359 1.08 14.71 6.56
N PRO A 360 0.63 13.99 5.52
CA PRO A 360 0.56 14.51 4.16
C PRO A 360 -0.29 15.78 4.07
N VAL A 361 0.13 16.71 3.22
CA VAL A 361 -0.64 17.91 2.89
C VAL A 361 -1.48 17.62 1.66
N PHE A 362 -2.77 17.95 1.71
CA PHE A 362 -3.70 17.77 0.60
C PHE A 362 -4.21 19.12 0.10
N GLU A 363 -4.29 19.26 -1.23
CA GLU A 363 -4.93 20.38 -1.90
C GLU A 363 -5.86 19.86 -3.00
N ASN A 364 -7.13 20.18 -2.90
CA ASN A 364 -8.18 19.72 -3.85
C ASN A 364 -8.23 18.19 -4.03
N GLY A 365 -7.92 17.42 -2.95
CA GLY A 365 -7.91 15.96 -2.96
C GLY A 365 -6.66 15.32 -3.54
N ASP A 366 -5.66 16.11 -3.93
CA ASP A 366 -4.35 15.63 -4.36
C ASP A 366 -3.32 15.85 -3.25
N LEU A 367 -2.37 14.92 -3.06
CA LEU A 367 -1.26 15.07 -2.14
C LEU A 367 -0.22 16.02 -2.74
N VAL A 368 0.22 17.00 -1.94
CA VAL A 368 1.31 17.91 -2.30
C VAL A 368 2.64 17.21 -2.08
N LEU A 369 3.43 17.08 -3.15
CA LEU A 369 4.73 16.44 -3.08
C LEU A 369 5.68 17.25 -2.19
N PRO A 370 6.32 16.64 -1.15
CA PRO A 370 7.29 17.34 -0.33
C PRO A 370 8.57 17.65 -1.13
N SER A 371 9.15 18.84 -0.90
CA SER A 371 10.33 19.34 -1.61
C SER A 371 11.62 19.34 -0.80
N GLY A 372 11.57 18.99 0.49
CA GLY A 372 12.73 18.93 1.36
C GLY A 372 13.68 17.78 1.05
N PRO A 373 14.92 17.80 1.57
CA PRO A 373 15.90 16.73 1.37
C PRO A 373 15.39 15.37 1.89
N GLY A 374 15.83 14.29 1.27
CA GLY A 374 15.40 12.94 1.61
C GLY A 374 13.94 12.72 1.22
N TRP A 375 13.15 12.15 2.13
CA TRP A 375 11.70 11.99 1.96
C TRP A 375 10.92 13.30 2.14
N GLY A 376 11.61 14.42 2.43
CA GLY A 376 10.99 15.72 2.63
C GLY A 376 10.24 15.88 3.96
N VAL A 377 10.38 14.94 4.87
CA VAL A 377 9.77 14.92 6.21
C VAL A 377 10.77 14.43 7.25
N GLU A 378 10.57 14.84 8.51
CA GLU A 378 11.40 14.38 9.62
C GLU A 378 10.66 13.34 10.46
N VAL A 379 11.37 12.29 10.86
CA VAL A 379 10.85 11.23 11.74
C VAL A 379 11.14 11.61 13.20
N ASN A 380 10.11 11.59 14.03
CA ASN A 380 10.22 11.85 15.46
C ASN A 380 10.51 10.55 16.23
N GLU A 381 11.79 10.22 16.36
CA GLU A 381 12.25 9.03 17.08
C GLU A 381 11.77 9.01 18.54
N ALA A 382 11.73 10.16 19.22
CA ALA A 382 11.30 10.22 20.60
C ALA A 382 9.83 9.81 20.77
N ALA A 383 8.96 10.23 19.86
CA ALA A 383 7.55 9.83 19.85
C ALA A 383 7.39 8.31 19.57
N ILE A 384 8.19 7.75 18.65
CA ILE A 384 8.20 6.30 18.36
C ILE A 384 8.57 5.51 19.63
N ARG A 385 9.67 5.90 20.30
CA ARG A 385 10.15 5.22 21.50
C ARG A 385 9.22 5.40 22.72
N ALA A 386 8.45 6.48 22.76
CA ALA A 386 7.47 6.74 23.82
C ALA A 386 6.20 5.85 23.71
N ARG A 387 6.00 5.17 22.57
CA ARG A 387 4.83 4.30 22.32
C ARG A 387 5.26 2.89 21.89
N PRO A 388 5.96 2.12 22.76
CA PRO A 388 6.39 0.77 22.41
C PRO A 388 5.18 -0.14 22.13
N PRO A 389 5.36 -1.22 21.37
CA PRO A 389 4.36 -2.27 21.20
C PRO A 389 3.86 -2.79 22.56
N LYS A 390 2.55 -3.05 22.66
CA LYS A 390 1.93 -3.65 23.85
C LYS A 390 2.08 -5.16 23.84
#